data_b38aac8deccf4248cfc2432cf64d6b25
#
_entry.id   b38aac8deccf4248cfc2432cf64d6b25
#
_cell.length_a   1.000
_cell.length_b   1.000
_cell.length_c   1.000
_cell.angle_alpha   90.00
_cell.angle_beta   90.00
_cell.angle_gamma   90.00
#
_symmetry.space_group_name_H-M   'P 1'
#
loop_
_entity.id
_entity.type
_entity.pdbx_description
1 polymer ?
#
loop_
_entity_poly.entity_id
_entity_poly.type
_entity_poly.pdbx_seq_one_letter_code
_entity_poly.pdbx_strand_id
1 'polypeptide(L)' 'MEEVVNEHFLARYRALLDAEDAAFDELEHAYEDGDRIRFLTDLGEWRHSVERRLAYLERSGFHLVEAQAVT' A
#
# COMPACT_ATOMS: atom_id res chain seq x y z
N MET A 1 -16.32 2.96 23.61
CA MET A 1 -16.29 3.38 22.32
C MET A 1 -15.50 2.46 21.49
N GLU A 2 -15.85 2.37 20.28
CA GLU A 2 -15.24 1.51 19.46
C GLU A 2 -13.96 1.99 19.04
N GLU A 3 -12.97 1.19 19.07
CA GLU A 3 -11.71 1.56 18.61
C GLU A 3 -11.55 1.11 17.22
N VAL A 4 -11.30 2.01 16.33
CA VAL A 4 -10.99 1.66 14.97
C VAL A 4 -9.61 1.08 14.90
N VAL A 5 -8.70 1.63 15.68
CA VAL A 5 -7.34 1.13 15.71
C VAL A 5 -7.18 0.20 16.88
N ASN A 6 -6.96 -1.08 16.62
CA ASN A 6 -6.73 -2.06 17.66
C ASN A 6 -5.64 -3.00 17.18
N GLU A 7 -5.30 -3.98 18.02
CA GLU A 7 -4.19 -4.86 17.69
C GLU A 7 -4.40 -5.62 16.41
N HIS A 8 -5.60 -6.10 16.20
CA HIS A 8 -5.89 -6.85 14.98
C HIS A 8 -5.72 -5.97 13.76
N PHE A 9 -6.23 -4.74 13.83
CA PHE A 9 -6.11 -3.80 12.75
C PHE A 9 -4.65 -3.50 12.45
N LEU A 10 -3.87 -3.23 13.49
CA LEU A 10 -2.47 -2.89 13.29
C LEU A 10 -1.68 -4.03 12.69
N ALA A 11 -1.96 -5.26 13.12
CA ALA A 11 -1.26 -6.41 12.58
C ALA A 11 -1.55 -6.56 11.10
N ARG A 12 -2.80 -6.38 10.73
CA ARG A 12 -3.18 -6.51 9.34
C ARG A 12 -2.58 -5.39 8.50
N TYR A 13 -2.61 -4.18 9.04
CA TYR A 13 -2.08 -3.04 8.32
C TYR A 13 -0.57 -3.19 8.13
N ARG A 14 0.12 -3.71 9.15
CA ARG A 14 1.54 -3.91 9.04
C ARG A 14 1.85 -4.95 7.95
N ALA A 15 1.02 -5.99 7.85
CA ALA A 15 1.21 -6.97 6.80
C ALA A 15 1.06 -6.35 5.42
N LEU A 16 0.12 -5.42 5.27
CA LEU A 16 -0.06 -4.75 3.99
C LEU A 16 1.12 -3.85 3.66
N LEU A 17 1.67 -3.19 4.68
CA LEU A 17 2.86 -2.36 4.46
C LEU A 17 4.06 -3.21 4.07
N ASP A 18 4.20 -4.38 4.70
CA ASP A 18 5.30 -5.28 4.37
C ASP A 18 5.18 -5.76 2.93
N ALA A 19 3.98 -6.04 2.47
CA ALA A 19 3.79 -6.47 1.10
C ALA A 19 4.13 -5.34 0.13
N GLU A 20 3.81 -4.11 0.51
CA GLU A 20 4.11 -2.95 -0.31
C GLU A 20 5.63 -2.78 -0.41
N ASP A 21 6.33 -2.93 0.72
CA ASP A 21 7.78 -2.81 0.73
C ASP A 21 8.43 -3.88 -0.14
N ALA A 22 7.92 -5.11 -0.06
CA ALA A 22 8.47 -6.18 -0.86
C ALA A 22 8.28 -5.91 -2.35
N ALA A 23 7.12 -5.38 -2.71
CA ALA A 23 6.86 -5.06 -4.11
C ALA A 23 7.78 -3.94 -4.58
N PHE A 24 8.05 -2.97 -3.72
CA PHE A 24 8.93 -1.88 -4.09
C PHE A 24 10.37 -2.37 -4.25
N ASP A 25 10.78 -3.32 -3.42
CA ASP A 25 12.12 -3.89 -3.55
C ASP A 25 12.29 -4.53 -4.92
N GLU A 26 11.31 -5.27 -5.39
CA GLU A 26 11.39 -5.88 -6.71
C GLU A 26 11.47 -4.81 -7.78
N LEU A 27 10.73 -3.73 -7.61
CA LEU A 27 10.73 -2.63 -8.54
C LEU A 27 12.14 -2.02 -8.65
N GLU A 28 12.79 -1.84 -7.51
CA GLU A 28 14.12 -1.29 -7.49
C GLU A 28 15.13 -2.19 -8.19
N HIS A 29 14.99 -3.49 -7.97
CA HIS A 29 15.90 -4.43 -8.61
C HIS A 29 15.74 -4.41 -10.13
N ALA A 30 14.51 -4.34 -10.59
CA ALA A 30 14.28 -4.28 -12.03
C ALA A 30 14.86 -3.00 -12.60
N TYR A 31 14.77 -1.91 -11.86
CA TYR A 31 15.33 -0.65 -12.30
C TYR A 31 16.85 -0.74 -12.40
N GLU A 32 17.48 -1.33 -11.38
CA GLU A 32 18.94 -1.48 -11.38
C GLU A 32 19.42 -2.38 -12.48
N ASP A 33 18.63 -3.40 -12.81
CA ASP A 33 18.99 -4.32 -13.87
C ASP A 33 18.74 -3.76 -15.26
N GLY A 34 18.08 -2.63 -15.32
CA GLY A 34 17.78 -2.03 -16.62
C GLY A 34 16.71 -2.81 -17.38
N ASP A 35 15.93 -3.61 -16.68
CA ASP A 35 14.91 -4.44 -17.32
C ASP A 35 13.61 -3.66 -17.37
N ARG A 36 13.38 -2.99 -18.49
CA ARG A 36 12.24 -2.10 -18.62
C ARG A 36 10.91 -2.82 -18.49
N ILE A 37 10.79 -3.98 -19.10
CA ILE A 37 9.52 -4.70 -19.06
C ILE A 37 9.21 -5.17 -17.65
N ARG A 38 10.22 -5.70 -16.98
CA ARG A 38 10.03 -6.15 -15.61
C ARG A 38 9.74 -4.96 -14.69
N PHE A 39 10.39 -3.83 -14.96
CA PHE A 39 10.13 -2.64 -14.17
C PHE A 39 8.68 -2.20 -14.27
N LEU A 40 8.12 -2.20 -15.47
CA LEU A 40 6.74 -1.80 -15.65
C LEU A 40 5.78 -2.77 -15.00
N THR A 41 6.08 -4.07 -15.05
CA THR A 41 5.27 -5.06 -14.40
C THR A 41 5.30 -4.88 -12.89
N ASP A 42 6.50 -4.67 -12.35
CA ASP A 42 6.65 -4.50 -10.91
C ASP A 42 6.03 -3.20 -10.43
N LEU A 43 6.06 -2.18 -11.27
CA LEU A 43 5.41 -0.92 -10.94
C LEU A 43 3.91 -1.13 -10.75
N GLY A 44 3.31 -1.93 -11.62
CA GLY A 44 1.90 -2.24 -11.49
C GLY A 44 1.60 -3.02 -10.22
N GLU A 45 2.49 -3.95 -9.86
CA GLU A 45 2.32 -4.72 -8.65
C GLU A 45 2.41 -3.81 -7.42
N TRP A 46 3.36 -2.92 -7.43
CA TRP A 46 3.52 -1.99 -6.31
C TRP A 46 2.30 -1.09 -6.18
N ARG A 47 1.81 -0.56 -7.29
CA ARG A 47 0.62 0.28 -7.27
C ARG A 47 -0.57 -0.48 -6.71
N HIS A 48 -0.70 -1.73 -7.09
CA HIS A 48 -1.80 -2.55 -6.61
C HIS A 48 -1.70 -2.75 -5.10
N SER A 49 -0.48 -2.92 -4.59
CA SER A 49 -0.29 -3.06 -3.15
C SER A 49 -0.71 -1.80 -2.41
N VAL A 50 -0.37 -0.65 -2.96
CA VAL A 50 -0.76 0.62 -2.35
C VAL A 50 -2.28 0.76 -2.33
N GLU A 51 -2.92 0.40 -3.43
CA GLU A 51 -4.36 0.49 -3.52
C GLU A 51 -5.04 -0.42 -2.52
N ARG A 52 -4.49 -1.60 -2.31
CA ARG A 52 -5.07 -2.52 -1.33
C ARG A 52 -4.96 -1.97 0.08
N ARG A 53 -3.84 -1.33 0.38
CA ARG A 53 -3.65 -0.74 1.69
C ARG A 53 -4.64 0.40 1.91
N LEU A 54 -4.79 1.25 0.92
CA LEU A 54 -5.73 2.36 1.03
C LEU A 54 -7.17 1.87 1.13
N ALA A 55 -7.50 0.83 0.38
CA ALA A 55 -8.83 0.26 0.46
C ALA A 55 -9.11 -0.32 1.83
N TYR A 56 -8.10 -0.90 2.44
CA TYR A 56 -8.27 -1.46 3.77
C TYR A 56 -8.54 -0.34 4.78
N LEU A 57 -7.85 0.77 4.64
CA LEU A 57 -8.08 1.92 5.51
C LEU A 57 -9.51 2.42 5.38
N GLU A 58 -9.98 2.52 4.15
CA GLU A 58 -11.33 2.98 3.92
C GLU A 58 -12.35 2.06 4.57
N ARG A 59 -12.17 0.75 4.39
CA ARG A 59 -13.09 -0.21 4.96
C ARG A 59 -13.05 -0.23 6.48
N SER A 60 -11.91 0.18 7.04
CA SER A 60 -11.76 0.21 8.47
C SER A 60 -12.25 1.50 9.10
N GLY A 61 -12.77 2.40 8.30
CA GLY A 61 -13.33 3.62 8.84
C GLY A 61 -12.44 4.83 8.74
N PHE A 62 -11.26 4.68 8.16
CA PHE A 62 -10.38 5.82 7.98
C PHE A 62 -10.61 6.38 6.59
N HIS A 63 -11.03 7.63 6.53
CA HIS A 63 -11.26 8.26 5.24
C HIS A 63 -10.04 9.08 4.88
N LEU A 64 -9.80 9.19 3.60
CA LEU A 64 -8.67 9.98 3.15
C LEU A 64 -8.96 11.43 3.42
N VAL A 65 -8.26 11.96 4.38
CA VAL A 65 -8.56 13.29 4.87
C VAL A 65 -8.31 14.36 3.87
N GLU A 66 -7.32 14.14 3.05
CA GLU A 66 -6.99 15.16 2.07
C GLU A 66 -8.16 15.45 1.19
N ALA A 67 -9.04 14.49 1.00
CA ALA A 67 -10.19 14.75 0.18
C ALA A 67 -11.10 15.76 0.82
N GLN A 68 -11.10 15.79 2.15
CA GLN A 68 -11.92 16.73 2.82
C GLN A 68 -11.21 17.99 3.07
N ALA A 69 -9.92 17.93 3.19
CA ALA A 69 -9.14 19.10 3.50
C ALA A 69 -9.23 20.13 2.43
N VAL A 70 -9.57 19.74 1.24
CA VAL A 70 -9.63 20.69 0.18
C VAL A 70 -10.88 21.50 0.20
N THR A 71 -11.81 21.16 1.02
CA THR A 71 -13.05 21.96 1.03
C THR A 71 -12.89 23.28 1.74
#